data_e92ea04145b194d4abc4e1a88e883509
#
_entry.id   e92ea04145b194d4abc4e1a88e883509
#
_cell.length_a   1.000
_cell.length_b   1.000
_cell.length_c   1.000
_cell.angle_alpha   90.00
_cell.angle_beta   90.00
_cell.angle_gamma   90.00
#
_symmetry.space_group_name_H-M   'P 1'
#
loop_
_entity.id
_entity.type
_entity.pdbx_description
1 polymer ?
#
loop_
_entity_poly.entity_id
_entity_poly.type
_entity_poly.pdbx_seq_one_letter_code
_entity_poly.pdbx_strand_id
1 'polypeptide(L)'
;DVNSAIEHFDKETEQRAKFLRADGERPILDFKRLYLSASQFFELAGNYARLSLTDKETATPNFPSVAIERRKDDSLEGLKAYKDLCSARSRKLLVMANSAGRLETISDVFKENGLKAPLVPGFEKFLESGDNFALCYGPLYDGMELENPPISILTETELYSNSDRPVRRRRRRTCLLYTS
;
A
#
# COMPACT_ATOMS: atom_id res chain seq x y z
N ASP A 1 -11.45 12.43 -5.77
CA ASP A 1 -10.57 13.57 -5.55
C ASP A 1 -11.07 14.36 -4.33
N VAL A 2 -10.16 14.60 -3.35
CA VAL A 2 -10.48 15.28 -2.08
C VAL A 2 -10.96 16.71 -2.32
N ASN A 3 -10.35 17.42 -3.26
CA ASN A 3 -10.72 18.79 -3.57
C ASN A 3 -12.16 18.89 -4.05
N SER A 4 -12.54 18.03 -5.00
CA SER A 4 -13.93 17.98 -5.50
C SER A 4 -14.93 17.60 -4.41
N ALA A 5 -14.54 16.73 -3.48
CA ALA A 5 -15.41 16.36 -2.35
C ALA A 5 -15.64 17.53 -1.39
N ILE A 6 -14.62 18.33 -1.11
CA ILE A 6 -14.72 19.52 -0.25
C ILE A 6 -15.61 20.60 -0.89
N GLU A 7 -15.40 20.87 -2.18
CA GLU A 7 -16.23 21.82 -2.93
C GLU A 7 -17.70 21.37 -3.00
N HIS A 8 -17.92 20.07 -3.20
CA HIS A 8 -19.27 19.51 -3.22
C HIS A 8 -19.95 19.64 -1.86
N PHE A 9 -19.23 19.32 -0.77
CA PHE A 9 -19.74 19.45 0.60
C PHE A 9 -20.11 20.92 0.93
N ASP A 10 -19.27 21.88 0.55
CA ASP A 10 -19.52 23.30 0.77
C ASP A 10 -20.82 23.75 0.08
N LYS A 11 -20.98 23.40 -1.21
CA LYS A 11 -22.21 23.69 -1.99
C LYS A 11 -23.45 23.02 -1.40
N GLU A 12 -23.35 21.74 -1.03
CA GLU A 12 -24.46 21.00 -0.46
C GLU A 12 -24.89 21.59 0.89
N THR A 13 -23.93 21.96 1.73
CA THR A 13 -24.18 22.57 3.04
C THR A 13 -24.87 23.93 2.89
N GLU A 14 -24.45 24.74 1.91
CA GLU A 14 -25.09 26.02 1.61
C GLU A 14 -26.55 25.83 1.13
N GLN A 15 -26.79 24.86 0.25
CA GLN A 15 -28.13 24.54 -0.23
C GLN A 15 -29.05 24.08 0.90
N ARG A 16 -28.60 23.19 1.77
CA ARG A 16 -29.31 22.71 2.94
C ARG A 16 -29.64 23.85 3.92
N ALA A 17 -28.70 24.76 4.15
CA ALA A 17 -28.91 25.91 5.01
C ALA A 17 -29.97 26.85 4.44
N LYS A 18 -29.99 27.09 3.11
CA LYS A 18 -31.03 27.88 2.45
C LYS A 18 -32.41 27.23 2.61
N PHE A 19 -32.52 25.91 2.41
CA PHE A 19 -33.76 25.17 2.56
C PHE A 19 -34.29 25.24 3.99
N LEU A 20 -33.44 24.98 4.98
CA LEU A 20 -33.80 24.97 6.39
C LEU A 20 -34.18 26.37 6.93
N ARG A 21 -33.57 27.44 6.38
CA ARG A 21 -33.97 28.83 6.74
C ARG A 21 -35.34 29.22 6.22
N ALA A 22 -35.81 28.56 5.16
CA ALA A 22 -37.16 28.79 4.64
C ALA A 22 -38.26 28.17 5.54
N ASP A 23 -37.89 27.20 6.38
CA ASP A 23 -38.76 26.55 7.36
C ASP A 23 -38.70 27.34 8.69
N GLY A 24 -39.39 28.44 8.80
CA GLY A 24 -39.32 29.45 9.89
C GLY A 24 -39.62 28.96 11.31
N GLU A 25 -39.85 27.67 11.54
CA GLU A 25 -40.25 27.12 12.84
C GLU A 25 -39.07 26.80 13.78
N ARG A 26 -37.81 26.73 13.27
CA ARG A 26 -36.66 26.34 14.08
C ARG A 26 -35.50 27.30 13.92
N PRO A 27 -34.95 27.85 15.03
CA PRO A 27 -33.75 28.66 14.96
C PRO A 27 -32.55 27.80 14.53
N ILE A 28 -31.96 28.14 13.38
CA ILE A 28 -30.82 27.42 12.82
C ILE A 28 -29.58 28.27 13.01
N LEU A 29 -28.50 27.65 13.52
CA LEU A 29 -27.17 28.27 13.59
C LEU A 29 -26.70 28.57 12.16
N ASP A 30 -25.99 29.65 12.00
CA ASP A 30 -25.33 29.94 10.71
C ASP A 30 -24.29 28.84 10.39
N PHE A 31 -24.46 28.16 9.27
CA PHE A 31 -23.58 27.07 8.85
C PHE A 31 -22.13 27.49 8.73
N LYS A 32 -21.85 28.76 8.43
CA LYS A 32 -20.51 29.36 8.41
C LYS A 32 -19.81 29.36 9.77
N ARG A 33 -20.55 29.17 10.84
CA ARG A 33 -20.02 29.01 12.20
C ARG A 33 -19.76 27.56 12.59
N LEU A 34 -20.31 26.63 11.81
CA LEU A 34 -20.22 25.19 12.07
C LEU A 34 -19.16 24.55 11.17
N TYR A 35 -19.01 25.03 9.95
CA TYR A 35 -18.14 24.45 8.93
C TYR A 35 -17.25 25.52 8.31
N LEU A 36 -16.07 25.11 7.88
CA LEU A 36 -15.20 25.92 7.05
C LEU A 36 -15.76 25.94 5.62
N SER A 37 -15.67 27.08 4.94
CA SER A 37 -15.87 27.10 3.50
C SER A 37 -14.71 26.40 2.78
N ALA A 38 -14.90 26.00 1.53
CA ALA A 38 -13.85 25.39 0.73
C ALA A 38 -12.59 26.26 0.69
N SER A 39 -12.75 27.57 0.49
CA SER A 39 -11.63 28.54 0.47
C SER A 39 -10.87 28.60 1.81
N GLN A 40 -11.57 28.66 2.92
CA GLN A 40 -10.95 28.65 4.25
C GLN A 40 -10.22 27.35 4.53
N PHE A 41 -10.79 26.21 4.11
CA PHE A 41 -10.12 24.92 4.25
C PHE A 41 -8.82 24.89 3.46
N PHE A 42 -8.80 25.31 2.19
CA PHE A 42 -7.60 25.29 1.37
C PHE A 42 -6.54 26.29 1.84
N GLU A 43 -6.93 27.44 2.37
CA GLU A 43 -6.03 28.39 3.01
C GLU A 43 -5.33 27.76 4.22
N LEU A 44 -6.08 27.16 5.13
CA LEU A 44 -5.53 26.48 6.29
C LEU A 44 -4.67 25.27 5.89
N ALA A 45 -5.13 24.46 4.95
CA ALA A 45 -4.40 23.29 4.45
C ALA A 45 -3.09 23.69 3.75
N GLY A 46 -3.00 24.89 3.22
CA GLY A 46 -1.77 25.43 2.61
C GLY A 46 -0.58 25.55 3.58
N ASN A 47 -0.85 25.62 4.88
CA ASN A 47 0.18 25.68 5.91
C ASN A 47 0.80 24.31 6.26
N TYR A 48 0.28 23.24 5.69
CA TYR A 48 0.75 21.87 5.94
C TYR A 48 1.40 21.26 4.71
N ALA A 49 2.35 20.38 4.95
CA ALA A 49 2.93 19.56 3.87
C ALA A 49 1.84 18.68 3.22
N ARG A 50 1.90 18.52 1.90
CA ARG A 50 0.95 17.69 1.14
C ARG A 50 1.60 16.44 0.64
N LEU A 51 0.95 15.31 0.85
CA LEU A 51 1.27 14.03 0.25
C LEU A 51 0.14 13.64 -0.70
N SER A 52 0.46 13.50 -1.98
CA SER A 52 -0.50 13.00 -2.97
C SER A 52 -0.33 11.52 -3.19
N LEU A 53 -1.36 10.74 -2.86
CA LEU A 53 -1.44 9.33 -3.22
C LEU A 53 -2.20 9.22 -4.53
N THR A 54 -1.54 8.75 -5.58
CA THR A 54 -2.14 8.61 -6.90
C THR A 54 -2.06 7.16 -7.36
N ASP A 55 -3.11 6.67 -8.03
CA ASP A 55 -3.12 5.37 -8.72
C ASP A 55 -2.35 5.42 -10.07
N LYS A 56 -1.65 6.51 -10.35
CA LYS A 56 -0.78 6.51 -11.51
C LYS A 56 0.28 5.46 -11.25
N GLU A 57 0.37 4.51 -12.17
CA GLU A 57 1.41 3.50 -12.21
C GLU A 57 2.77 4.21 -12.09
N THR A 58 3.22 4.38 -10.86
CA THR A 58 4.65 4.51 -10.61
C THR A 58 5.20 3.20 -11.07
N ALA A 59 6.21 3.23 -11.92
CA ALA A 59 6.83 2.04 -12.48
C ALA A 59 6.97 1.01 -11.36
N THR A 60 6.22 -0.09 -11.46
CA THR A 60 6.38 -1.22 -10.55
C THR A 60 7.85 -1.59 -10.60
N PRO A 61 8.53 -1.75 -9.46
CA PRO A 61 9.93 -2.11 -9.46
C PRO A 61 10.09 -3.35 -10.35
N ASN A 62 10.97 -3.25 -11.34
CA ASN A 62 11.24 -4.39 -12.20
C ASN A 62 12.20 -5.31 -11.46
N PHE A 63 11.66 -6.11 -10.55
CA PHE A 63 12.46 -7.12 -9.85
C PHE A 63 12.98 -8.15 -10.86
N PRO A 64 14.23 -8.59 -10.72
CA PRO A 64 14.70 -9.76 -11.46
C PRO A 64 13.84 -10.98 -11.08
N SER A 65 13.91 -12.05 -11.84
CA SER A 65 13.14 -13.26 -11.53
C SER A 65 13.55 -13.83 -10.17
N VAL A 66 12.74 -13.54 -9.15
CA VAL A 66 12.92 -14.02 -7.76
C VAL A 66 11.93 -15.13 -7.42
N ALA A 67 11.17 -15.58 -8.41
CA ALA A 67 10.12 -16.58 -8.24
C ALA A 67 10.69 -17.93 -7.78
N ILE A 68 9.94 -18.61 -6.91
CA ILE A 68 10.26 -19.97 -6.45
C ILE A 68 10.00 -20.96 -7.57
N GLU A 69 11.07 -21.52 -8.14
CA GLU A 69 10.99 -22.45 -9.25
C GLU A 69 11.13 -23.90 -8.78
N ARG A 70 10.03 -24.54 -8.40
CA ARG A 70 9.99 -25.92 -7.85
C ARG A 70 10.57 -27.01 -8.76
N ARG A 71 10.82 -26.72 -10.04
CA ARG A 71 11.35 -27.67 -11.03
C ARG A 71 12.86 -27.58 -11.21
N LYS A 72 13.51 -26.63 -10.58
CA LYS A 72 14.97 -26.47 -10.61
C LYS A 72 15.61 -27.18 -9.41
N ASP A 73 16.88 -27.57 -9.56
CA ASP A 73 17.68 -28.14 -8.47
C ASP A 73 17.81 -27.18 -7.29
N ASP A 74 17.94 -25.89 -7.54
CA ASP A 74 17.82 -24.82 -6.53
C ASP A 74 16.58 -24.00 -6.81
N SER A 75 15.53 -24.26 -6.04
CA SER A 75 14.25 -23.57 -6.17
C SER A 75 14.32 -22.07 -5.87
N LEU A 76 15.35 -21.62 -5.18
CA LEU A 76 15.55 -20.24 -4.71
C LEU A 76 16.72 -19.51 -5.38
N GLU A 77 17.26 -20.05 -6.47
CA GLU A 77 18.44 -19.50 -7.17
C GLU A 77 18.29 -17.99 -7.45
N GLY A 78 17.15 -17.59 -8.05
CA GLY A 78 16.86 -16.19 -8.37
C GLY A 78 16.79 -15.29 -7.12
N LEU A 79 16.15 -15.76 -6.06
CA LEU A 79 16.05 -15.03 -4.80
C LEU A 79 17.42 -14.89 -4.11
N LYS A 80 18.23 -15.95 -4.12
CA LYS A 80 19.59 -15.91 -3.58
C LYS A 80 20.47 -14.90 -4.33
N ALA A 81 20.42 -14.94 -5.67
CA ALA A 81 21.14 -13.99 -6.51
C ALA A 81 20.69 -12.54 -6.25
N TYR A 82 19.40 -12.32 -6.09
CA TYR A 82 18.88 -10.97 -5.78
C TYR A 82 19.28 -10.52 -4.38
N LYS A 83 19.25 -11.40 -3.38
CA LYS A 83 19.74 -11.11 -2.03
C LYS A 83 21.23 -10.67 -2.05
N ASP A 84 22.06 -11.37 -2.82
CA ASP A 84 23.48 -11.04 -2.94
C ASP A 84 23.69 -9.70 -3.66
N LEU A 85 22.87 -9.41 -4.68
CA LEU A 85 22.85 -8.12 -5.37
C LEU A 85 22.46 -6.97 -4.42
N CYS A 86 21.43 -7.16 -3.60
CA CYS A 86 21.02 -6.20 -2.58
C CYS A 86 22.16 -5.94 -1.59
N SER A 87 22.80 -7.00 -1.10
CA SER A 87 23.93 -6.89 -0.17
C SER A 87 25.11 -6.12 -0.79
N ALA A 88 25.44 -6.37 -2.06
CA ALA A 88 26.48 -5.65 -2.79
C ALA A 88 26.18 -4.15 -2.95
N ARG A 89 24.90 -3.78 -2.98
CA ARG A 89 24.42 -2.39 -3.07
C ARG A 89 24.15 -1.74 -1.72
N SER A 90 24.51 -2.39 -0.61
CA SER A 90 24.17 -1.96 0.76
C SER A 90 22.67 -1.73 0.96
N ARG A 91 21.83 -2.49 0.25
CA ARG A 91 20.38 -2.46 0.31
C ARG A 91 19.90 -3.63 1.16
N LYS A 92 19.03 -3.38 2.12
CA LYS A 92 18.38 -4.43 2.90
C LYS A 92 17.29 -5.11 2.07
N LEU A 93 17.06 -6.40 2.29
CA LEU A 93 16.02 -7.18 1.63
C LEU A 93 15.05 -7.75 2.67
N LEU A 94 13.77 -7.38 2.56
CA LEU A 94 12.71 -7.92 3.39
C LEU A 94 11.75 -8.74 2.52
N VAL A 95 11.42 -9.95 2.96
CA VAL A 95 10.35 -10.73 2.35
C VAL A 95 9.14 -10.68 3.26
N MET A 96 7.99 -10.26 2.73
CA MET A 96 6.77 -10.07 3.48
C MET A 96 5.67 -11.02 3.01
N ALA A 97 5.14 -11.81 3.92
CA ALA A 97 3.99 -12.68 3.69
C ALA A 97 2.69 -11.99 4.10
N ASN A 98 1.58 -12.36 3.46
CA ASN A 98 0.26 -11.77 3.73
C ASN A 98 -0.38 -12.26 5.04
N SER A 99 0.15 -13.32 5.64
CA SER A 99 -0.34 -13.87 6.90
C SER A 99 0.72 -14.70 7.62
N ALA A 100 0.49 -14.96 8.91
CA ALA A 100 1.39 -15.79 9.72
C ALA A 100 1.55 -17.20 9.16
N GLY A 101 0.46 -17.86 8.72
CA GLY A 101 0.54 -19.20 8.14
C GLY A 101 1.32 -19.24 6.81
N ARG A 102 1.21 -18.19 6.01
CA ARG A 102 2.01 -18.06 4.78
C ARG A 102 3.48 -17.79 5.09
N LEU A 103 3.75 -17.01 6.15
CA LEU A 103 5.09 -16.77 6.63
C LEU A 103 5.79 -18.07 7.02
N GLU A 104 5.11 -18.96 7.75
CA GLU A 104 5.62 -20.28 8.10
C GLU A 104 5.95 -21.11 6.86
N THR A 105 5.03 -21.16 5.90
CA THR A 105 5.24 -21.86 4.63
C THR A 105 6.47 -21.37 3.88
N ILE A 106 6.66 -20.05 3.78
CA ILE A 106 7.85 -19.45 3.12
C ILE A 106 9.11 -19.76 3.92
N SER A 107 9.04 -19.65 5.25
CA SER A 107 10.17 -19.97 6.13
C SER A 107 10.63 -21.41 5.95
N ASP A 108 9.70 -22.34 5.82
CA ASP A 108 10.04 -23.76 5.65
C ASP A 108 10.67 -24.02 4.26
N VAL A 109 10.11 -23.43 3.20
CA VAL A 109 10.72 -23.48 1.86
C VAL A 109 12.16 -22.92 1.89
N PHE A 110 12.38 -21.83 2.62
CA PHE A 110 13.72 -21.23 2.73
C PHE A 110 14.67 -22.17 3.48
N LYS A 111 14.25 -22.75 4.59
CA LYS A 111 15.05 -23.72 5.35
C LYS A 111 15.42 -24.96 4.51
N GLU A 112 14.43 -25.54 3.81
CA GLU A 112 14.64 -26.69 2.93
C GLU A 112 15.68 -26.42 1.84
N ASN A 113 15.76 -25.19 1.35
CA ASN A 113 16.72 -24.76 0.33
C ASN A 113 17.99 -24.10 0.91
N GLY A 114 18.22 -24.23 2.22
CA GLY A 114 19.44 -23.73 2.87
C GLY A 114 19.54 -22.20 2.99
N LEU A 115 18.43 -21.48 2.77
CA LEU A 115 18.40 -20.03 2.90
C LEU A 115 17.98 -19.63 4.32
N LYS A 116 18.91 -19.07 5.09
CA LYS A 116 18.63 -18.58 6.44
C LYS A 116 18.04 -17.19 6.37
N ALA A 117 16.84 -17.02 6.91
CA ALA A 117 16.15 -15.74 7.04
C ALA A 117 15.55 -15.62 8.45
N PRO A 118 16.01 -14.70 9.30
CA PRO A 118 15.42 -14.47 10.60
C PRO A 118 13.97 -13.96 10.45
N LEU A 119 13.11 -14.37 11.38
CA LEU A 119 11.74 -13.88 11.47
C LEU A 119 11.75 -12.60 12.31
N VAL A 120 11.18 -11.53 11.79
CA VAL A 120 11.02 -10.26 12.50
C VAL A 120 9.53 -9.94 12.67
N PRO A 121 9.14 -9.30 13.77
CA PRO A 121 7.71 -9.04 14.05
C PRO A 121 7.05 -8.07 13.06
N GLY A 122 7.83 -7.29 12.31
CA GLY A 122 7.32 -6.33 11.35
C GLY A 122 8.42 -5.43 10.77
N PHE A 123 8.00 -4.52 9.92
CA PHE A 123 8.89 -3.63 9.18
C PHE A 123 9.76 -2.74 10.10
N GLU A 124 9.17 -2.15 11.15
CA GLU A 124 9.89 -1.28 12.10
C GLU A 124 11.03 -2.05 12.79
N LYS A 125 10.74 -3.25 13.25
CA LYS A 125 11.75 -4.10 13.90
C LYS A 125 12.85 -4.55 12.94
N PHE A 126 12.52 -4.74 11.66
CA PHE A 126 13.53 -4.97 10.64
C PHE A 126 14.44 -3.76 10.41
N LEU A 127 13.91 -2.55 10.48
CA LEU A 127 14.73 -1.33 10.37
C LEU A 127 15.73 -1.21 11.52
N GLU A 128 15.27 -1.51 12.74
CA GLU A 128 16.10 -1.47 13.95
C GLU A 128 17.10 -2.62 14.03
N SER A 129 16.81 -3.76 13.38
CA SER A 129 17.70 -4.91 13.38
C SER A 129 18.94 -4.65 12.52
N GLY A 130 20.04 -5.29 12.90
CA GLY A 130 21.26 -5.30 12.09
C GLY A 130 21.17 -6.21 10.86
N ASP A 131 20.04 -6.90 10.65
CA ASP A 131 19.86 -7.86 9.59
C ASP A 131 19.74 -7.19 8.22
N ASN A 132 20.42 -7.73 7.23
CA ASN A 132 20.31 -7.30 5.84
C ASN A 132 19.25 -8.09 5.05
N PHE A 133 18.77 -9.20 5.62
CA PHE A 133 17.76 -10.06 5.04
C PHE A 133 16.89 -10.66 6.13
N ALA A 134 15.56 -10.56 6.00
CA ALA A 134 14.62 -11.10 6.99
C ALA A 134 13.26 -11.46 6.37
N LEU A 135 12.45 -12.17 7.14
CA LEU A 135 11.05 -12.49 6.86
C LEU A 135 10.15 -11.83 7.89
N CYS A 136 9.03 -11.27 7.42
CA CYS A 136 7.94 -10.83 8.29
C CYS A 136 6.58 -11.09 7.65
N TYR A 137 5.50 -10.80 8.34
CA TYR A 137 4.18 -10.71 7.72
C TYR A 137 3.62 -9.29 7.82
N GLY A 138 2.78 -8.92 6.86
CA GLY A 138 2.17 -7.60 6.82
C GLY A 138 1.20 -7.44 5.63
N PRO A 139 0.45 -6.35 5.59
CA PRO A 139 -0.62 -6.13 4.62
C PRO A 139 -0.12 -5.56 3.28
N LEU A 140 1.03 -5.98 2.80
CA LEU A 140 1.58 -5.56 1.51
C LEU A 140 1.35 -6.67 0.47
N TYR A 141 0.79 -6.32 -0.68
CA TYR A 141 0.43 -7.28 -1.73
C TYR A 141 1.40 -7.28 -2.91
N ASP A 142 2.04 -6.16 -3.19
CA ASP A 142 3.00 -6.01 -4.28
C ASP A 142 4.34 -5.53 -3.73
N GLY A 143 5.43 -6.05 -4.29
CA GLY A 143 6.78 -5.68 -3.89
C GLY A 143 7.08 -4.21 -4.19
N MET A 144 8.01 -3.63 -3.42
CA MET A 144 8.43 -2.24 -3.59
C MET A 144 9.89 -2.03 -3.25
N GLU A 145 10.47 -0.98 -3.79
CA GLU A 145 11.80 -0.49 -3.45
C GLU A 145 11.72 0.88 -2.81
N LEU A 146 12.43 1.04 -1.68
CA LEU A 146 12.63 2.30 -1.00
C LEU A 146 14.06 2.77 -1.22
N GLU A 147 14.25 4.06 -1.47
CA GLU A 147 15.57 4.64 -1.66
C GLU A 147 16.15 5.17 -0.35
N ASN A 148 15.30 5.62 0.54
CA ASN A 148 15.72 6.13 1.83
C ASN A 148 14.76 5.67 2.95
N PRO A 149 15.16 4.70 3.77
CA PRO A 149 16.40 3.89 3.70
C PRO A 149 16.41 2.93 2.49
N PRO A 150 17.59 2.48 2.02
CA PRO A 150 17.68 1.61 0.85
C PRO A 150 17.21 0.19 1.19
N ILE A 151 15.97 -0.12 0.86
CA ILE A 151 15.32 -1.40 1.16
C ILE A 151 14.54 -1.89 -0.05
N SER A 152 14.66 -3.16 -0.37
CA SER A 152 13.77 -3.87 -1.27
C SER A 152 12.83 -4.74 -0.45
N ILE A 153 11.54 -4.68 -0.74
CA ILE A 153 10.52 -5.52 -0.13
C ILE A 153 9.92 -6.39 -1.22
N LEU A 154 10.02 -7.69 -1.06
CA LEU A 154 9.36 -8.68 -1.90
C LEU A 154 8.15 -9.22 -1.17
N THR A 155 7.10 -9.54 -1.92
CA THR A 155 5.91 -10.18 -1.38
C THR A 155 5.69 -11.57 -2.00
N GLU A 156 4.61 -12.21 -1.60
CA GLU A 156 4.22 -13.48 -2.21
C GLU A 156 3.97 -13.35 -3.72
N THR A 157 3.59 -12.17 -4.20
CA THR A 157 3.33 -11.93 -5.62
C THR A 157 4.60 -12.16 -6.44
N GLU A 158 5.74 -11.64 -6.01
CA GLU A 158 7.02 -11.82 -6.68
C GLU A 158 7.55 -13.25 -6.52
N LEU A 159 7.38 -13.85 -5.34
CA LEU A 159 7.85 -15.22 -5.05
C LEU A 159 7.07 -16.30 -5.82
N TYR A 160 5.81 -16.04 -6.15
CA TYR A 160 4.92 -17.01 -6.83
C TYR A 160 4.41 -16.51 -8.19
N SER A 161 5.09 -15.54 -8.82
CA SER A 161 4.69 -14.92 -10.08
C SER A 161 4.59 -15.89 -11.26
N ASN A 162 5.29 -17.01 -11.21
CA ASN A 162 5.23 -18.06 -12.24
C ASN A 162 4.07 -19.07 -12.06
N SER A 163 3.29 -18.97 -10.98
CA SER A 163 2.06 -19.73 -10.86
C SER A 163 0.95 -18.97 -11.58
N ASP A 164 0.40 -19.53 -12.66
CA ASP A 164 -0.73 -19.02 -13.46
C ASP A 164 -1.86 -18.46 -12.58
N ARG A 165 -1.71 -17.24 -12.09
CA ARG A 165 -2.82 -16.47 -11.55
C ARG A 165 -3.42 -15.69 -12.71
N PRO A 166 -4.66 -15.98 -13.11
CA PRO A 166 -5.36 -15.08 -14.01
C PRO A 166 -5.37 -13.70 -13.34
N VAL A 167 -4.82 -12.72 -14.03
CA VAL A 167 -4.88 -11.31 -13.65
C VAL A 167 -6.35 -11.01 -13.33
N ARG A 168 -6.66 -10.89 -12.04
CA ARG A 168 -7.99 -10.53 -11.59
C ARG A 168 -8.19 -9.08 -11.99
N ARG A 169 -8.63 -8.86 -13.24
CA ARG A 169 -9.12 -7.57 -13.70
C ARG A 169 -10.14 -7.09 -12.67
N ARG A 170 -9.75 -6.10 -11.91
CA ARG A 170 -10.63 -5.37 -10.99
C ARG A 170 -11.81 -4.87 -11.84
N ARG A 171 -12.89 -5.65 -11.91
CA ARG A 171 -14.15 -5.19 -12.47
C ARG A 171 -14.54 -3.97 -11.64
N ARG A 172 -14.40 -2.78 -12.21
CA ARG A 172 -15.08 -1.59 -11.72
C ARG A 172 -16.55 -1.97 -11.59
N ARG A 173 -17.02 -2.13 -10.38
CA ARG A 173 -18.45 -2.17 -10.10
C ARG A 173 -18.97 -0.76 -10.37
N THR A 174 -19.43 -0.53 -11.57
CA THR A 174 -20.31 0.58 -11.88
C THR A 174 -21.59 0.29 -11.10
N CYS A 175 -21.77 0.99 -10.00
CA CYS A 175 -23.03 0.97 -9.26
C CYS A 175 -24.05 1.70 -10.14
N LEU A 176 -24.85 0.96 -10.88
CA LEU A 176 -26.05 1.50 -11.51
C LEU A 176 -27.07 1.77 -10.40
N LEU A 177 -27.18 3.03 -10.01
CA LEU A 177 -28.29 3.50 -9.21
C LEU A 177 -29.56 3.42 -10.09
N TYR A 178 -30.38 2.47 -9.79
CA TYR A 178 -31.77 2.44 -10.26
C TYR A 178 -32.51 3.62 -9.63
N THR A 179 -32.89 4.60 -10.45
CA THR A 179 -33.95 5.57 -10.13
C THR A 179 -35.25 5.01 -10.69
N SER A 180 -36.17 4.66 -9.81
CA SER A 180 -37.61 4.59 -10.08
C SER A 180 -38.23 5.79 -9.45
#